data_d14140bff31227d925e0e3dc7127a576
#
_entry.id   d14140bff31227d925e0e3dc7127a576
#
_cell.length_a   1.000
_cell.length_b   1.000
_cell.length_c   1.000
_cell.angle_alpha   90.00
_cell.angle_beta   90.00
_cell.angle_gamma   90.00
#
_symmetry.space_group_name_H-M   'P 1'
#
loop_
_entity.id
_entity.type
_entity.pdbx_description
1 polymer ?
#
loop_
_entity_poly.entity_id
_entity_poly.type
_entity_poly.pdbx_seq_one_letter_code
_entity_poly.pdbx_strand_id
1 'polypeptide(L)'
;MKTTIYLFTILLVLNACKGKKDVAAQEEKPKTETAASEMTDAEREAAIIEQMKNEKLPNEGEDYYAMVEKEIPTNAVARIQRTPCFGRCPIYTLTVYEDGRAEYFGKNFAPREGKWTAAVSLELMEQLKVFANEIGYFELENVYDKEAVTDVPSTITSLRTEEGLKTVVNRFDAPEGLYRFEQYFDELFMNVEWVSAGTE
;
A
#
# COMPACT_ATOMS: atom_id res chain seq x y z
N MET A 1 -23.36 54.94 12.59
CA MET A 1 -24.25 55.68 11.68
C MET A 1 -24.27 54.98 10.34
N LYS A 2 -25.49 54.72 9.87
CA LYS A 2 -25.95 54.34 8.53
C LYS A 2 -25.76 52.86 8.10
N THR A 3 -26.78 52.11 8.49
CA THR A 3 -27.44 50.96 7.83
C THR A 3 -27.68 51.15 6.34
N THR A 4 -27.43 50.15 5.54
CA THR A 4 -28.14 49.94 4.30
C THR A 4 -28.44 48.48 4.06
N ILE A 5 -29.73 48.17 4.24
CA ILE A 5 -30.40 46.90 3.95
C ILE A 5 -30.69 46.90 2.45
N TYR A 6 -30.30 45.83 1.73
CA TYR A 6 -30.80 45.53 0.38
C TYR A 6 -31.61 44.21 0.44
N LEU A 7 -32.92 44.44 0.44
CA LEU A 7 -33.94 43.47 0.11
C LEU A 7 -33.86 43.18 -1.40
N PHE A 8 -33.72 41.95 -1.82
CA PHE A 8 -34.03 41.59 -3.19
C PHE A 8 -35.04 40.44 -3.24
N THR A 9 -36.16 40.83 -3.78
CA THR A 9 -37.43 40.13 -3.93
C THR A 9 -37.35 38.91 -4.85
N ILE A 10 -38.06 37.90 -4.41
CA ILE A 10 -38.48 36.68 -5.12
C ILE A 10 -39.25 37.00 -6.41
N LEU A 11 -38.96 36.33 -7.49
CA LEU A 11 -39.87 36.19 -8.60
C LEU A 11 -39.96 34.71 -9.01
N LEU A 12 -41.07 34.08 -8.57
CA LEU A 12 -41.58 32.80 -9.04
C LEU A 12 -42.16 32.99 -10.43
N VAL A 13 -41.72 32.21 -11.41
CA VAL A 13 -42.42 32.02 -12.66
C VAL A 13 -42.73 30.54 -12.84
N LEU A 14 -43.97 30.19 -12.56
CA LEU A 14 -44.64 28.96 -12.98
C LEU A 14 -44.96 29.06 -14.47
N ASN A 15 -44.47 28.14 -15.29
CA ASN A 15 -45.08 27.89 -16.58
C ASN A 15 -45.40 26.41 -16.73
N ALA A 16 -46.66 26.11 -16.57
CA ALA A 16 -47.32 24.92 -17.02
C ALA A 16 -47.72 25.09 -18.49
N CYS A 17 -47.32 24.23 -19.37
CA CYS A 17 -47.97 24.05 -20.67
C CYS A 17 -48.18 22.57 -20.97
N LYS A 18 -49.42 22.30 -21.15
CA LYS A 18 -50.12 21.05 -21.46
C LYS A 18 -50.25 20.92 -22.99
N GLY A 19 -49.97 19.68 -23.50
CA GLY A 19 -50.73 19.12 -24.64
C GLY A 19 -50.16 19.29 -26.03
N LYS A 20 -49.81 18.25 -26.73
CA LYS A 20 -50.68 17.55 -27.69
C LYS A 20 -49.90 16.43 -28.39
N LYS A 21 -50.63 15.32 -28.60
CA LYS A 21 -50.22 14.22 -29.49
C LYS A 21 -50.26 14.70 -30.93
N ASP A 22 -49.28 14.30 -31.74
CA ASP A 22 -49.51 13.96 -33.15
C ASP A 22 -48.49 12.90 -33.61
N VAL A 23 -48.97 12.06 -34.50
CA VAL A 23 -48.51 10.77 -34.97
C VAL A 23 -47.63 10.96 -36.23
N ALA A 24 -46.73 9.98 -36.42
CA ALA A 24 -46.10 9.49 -37.65
C ALA A 24 -44.84 10.16 -38.18
N ALA A 25 -43.76 9.37 -38.17
CA ALA A 25 -43.16 8.83 -39.40
C ALA A 25 -42.01 7.88 -39.01
N GLN A 26 -42.08 6.70 -39.55
CA GLN A 26 -41.05 5.65 -39.51
C GLN A 26 -39.81 6.10 -40.31
N GLU A 27 -38.65 5.96 -39.73
CA GLU A 27 -37.40 5.77 -40.48
C GLU A 27 -36.64 4.61 -39.85
N GLU A 28 -36.66 3.50 -40.56
CA GLU A 28 -35.90 2.30 -40.28
C GLU A 28 -34.39 2.64 -40.38
N LYS A 29 -33.64 2.43 -39.29
CA LYS A 29 -32.19 2.23 -39.36
C LYS A 29 -31.87 0.76 -39.12
N PRO A 30 -30.92 0.21 -39.89
CA PRO A 30 -30.66 -1.23 -39.89
C PRO A 30 -30.11 -1.67 -38.53
N LYS A 31 -30.74 -2.68 -37.96
CA LYS A 31 -30.26 -3.49 -36.87
C LYS A 31 -29.00 -4.22 -37.30
N THR A 32 -27.85 -3.78 -36.81
CA THR A 32 -26.69 -4.66 -36.72
C THR A 32 -26.80 -5.35 -35.38
N GLU A 33 -27.41 -6.49 -35.33
CA GLU A 33 -27.34 -7.45 -34.25
C GLU A 33 -25.91 -8.00 -34.20
N THR A 34 -25.06 -7.43 -33.35
CA THR A 34 -23.89 -8.12 -32.85
C THR A 34 -24.40 -9.01 -31.71
N ALA A 35 -24.59 -10.29 -32.03
CA ALA A 35 -24.87 -11.33 -31.05
C ALA A 35 -23.67 -11.46 -30.09
N ALA A 36 -23.64 -10.63 -29.04
CA ALA A 36 -22.90 -10.96 -27.86
C ALA A 36 -23.72 -12.03 -27.12
N SER A 37 -23.29 -13.28 -27.21
CA SER A 37 -23.89 -14.37 -26.43
C SER A 37 -23.77 -13.97 -24.95
N GLU A 38 -24.89 -13.68 -24.33
CA GLU A 38 -24.93 -13.47 -22.88
C GLU A 38 -24.57 -14.81 -22.22
N MET A 39 -23.35 -14.89 -21.71
CA MET A 39 -22.94 -16.01 -20.86
C MET A 39 -23.87 -16.07 -19.65
N THR A 40 -24.34 -17.28 -19.37
CA THR A 40 -25.13 -17.51 -18.15
C THR A 40 -24.26 -17.26 -16.91
N ASP A 41 -24.90 -16.95 -15.77
CA ASP A 41 -24.19 -16.72 -14.51
C ASP A 41 -23.31 -17.92 -14.12
N ALA A 42 -23.77 -19.15 -14.43
CA ALA A 42 -22.99 -20.37 -14.20
C ALA A 42 -21.75 -20.46 -15.12
N GLU A 43 -21.83 -20.00 -16.36
CA GLU A 43 -20.67 -19.97 -17.29
C GLU A 43 -19.67 -18.88 -16.89
N ARG A 44 -20.13 -17.74 -16.35
CA ARG A 44 -19.27 -16.71 -15.78
C ARG A 44 -18.55 -17.20 -14.54
N GLU A 45 -19.28 -17.88 -13.64
CA GLU A 45 -18.69 -18.45 -12.42
C GLU A 45 -17.66 -19.55 -12.75
N ALA A 46 -17.95 -20.41 -13.72
CA ALA A 46 -17.01 -21.41 -14.20
C ALA A 46 -15.76 -20.78 -14.86
N ALA A 47 -15.94 -19.72 -15.66
CA ALA A 47 -14.83 -18.99 -16.28
C ALA A 47 -13.93 -18.30 -15.23
N ILE A 48 -14.53 -17.71 -14.19
CA ILE A 48 -13.80 -17.10 -13.07
C ILE A 48 -13.03 -18.17 -12.29
N ILE A 49 -13.64 -19.31 -12.00
CA ILE A 49 -12.99 -20.44 -11.31
C ILE A 49 -11.83 -20.99 -12.16
N GLU A 50 -12.00 -21.08 -13.48
CA GLU A 50 -10.96 -21.54 -14.38
C GLU A 50 -9.83 -20.51 -14.54
N GLN A 51 -10.15 -19.22 -14.54
CA GLN A 51 -9.18 -18.13 -14.53
C GLN A 51 -8.40 -18.12 -13.21
N MET A 52 -9.06 -18.30 -12.06
CA MET A 52 -8.42 -18.43 -10.75
C MET A 52 -7.53 -19.70 -10.63
N LYS A 53 -7.86 -20.79 -11.32
CA LYS A 53 -7.02 -22.01 -11.37
C LYS A 53 -5.82 -21.87 -12.30
N ASN A 54 -5.94 -21.05 -13.36
CA ASN A 54 -4.89 -20.83 -14.36
C ASN A 54 -4.03 -19.60 -14.03
N GLU A 55 -4.51 -18.68 -13.21
CA GLU A 55 -3.70 -17.66 -12.58
C GLU A 55 -2.86 -18.40 -11.53
N LYS A 56 -1.67 -18.83 -11.96
CA LYS A 56 -0.64 -19.30 -11.05
C LYS A 56 -0.38 -18.17 -10.09
N LEU A 57 -1.03 -18.24 -8.92
CA LEU A 57 -0.68 -17.36 -7.81
C LEU A 57 0.85 -17.43 -7.71
N PRO A 58 1.54 -16.28 -7.64
CA PRO A 58 2.98 -16.29 -7.45
C PRO A 58 3.29 -17.33 -6.37
N ASN A 59 4.30 -18.16 -6.60
CA ASN A 59 4.82 -19.05 -5.54
C ASN A 59 5.04 -18.17 -4.34
N GLU A 60 4.18 -18.30 -3.31
CA GLU A 60 3.88 -17.25 -2.34
C GLU A 60 5.11 -16.78 -1.53
N GLY A 61 6.25 -17.44 -1.65
CA GLY A 61 7.52 -17.05 -1.06
C GLY A 61 8.47 -16.32 -2.00
N GLU A 62 8.89 -16.97 -3.08
CA GLU A 62 9.99 -16.44 -3.92
C GLU A 62 9.54 -15.28 -4.83
N ASP A 63 8.36 -15.35 -5.43
CA ASP A 63 7.86 -14.28 -6.31
C ASP A 63 7.48 -13.03 -5.51
N TYR A 64 6.93 -13.21 -4.30
CA TYR A 64 6.65 -12.10 -3.40
C TYR A 64 7.94 -11.42 -2.92
N TYR A 65 8.94 -12.20 -2.56
CA TYR A 65 10.26 -11.70 -2.18
C TYR A 65 10.90 -10.87 -3.30
N ALA A 66 10.92 -11.39 -4.53
CA ALA A 66 11.48 -10.69 -5.69
C ALA A 66 10.72 -9.39 -6.02
N MET A 67 9.39 -9.38 -5.84
CA MET A 67 8.57 -8.18 -6.01
C MET A 67 8.92 -7.13 -4.95
N VAL A 68 9.07 -7.54 -3.69
CA VAL A 68 9.45 -6.65 -2.58
C VAL A 68 10.83 -6.03 -2.81
N GLU A 69 11.82 -6.82 -3.21
CA GLU A 69 13.17 -6.31 -3.48
C GLU A 69 13.19 -5.28 -4.62
N LYS A 70 12.39 -5.48 -5.65
CA LYS A 70 12.29 -4.57 -6.79
C LYS A 70 11.75 -3.19 -6.41
N GLU A 71 10.95 -3.11 -5.35
CA GLU A 71 10.40 -1.83 -4.84
C GLU A 71 11.39 -1.06 -3.97
N ILE A 72 12.52 -1.67 -3.57
CA ILE A 72 13.49 -1.02 -2.69
C ILE A 72 14.39 -0.10 -3.52
N PRO A 73 14.48 1.20 -3.19
CA PRO A 73 15.39 2.11 -3.89
C PRO A 73 16.84 1.63 -3.84
N THR A 74 17.57 1.77 -4.94
CA THR A 74 18.95 1.27 -5.07
C THR A 74 19.93 1.94 -4.10
N ASN A 75 19.64 3.18 -3.67
CA ASN A 75 20.41 3.94 -2.69
C ASN A 75 19.87 3.81 -1.25
N ALA A 76 18.89 2.94 -1.01
CA ALA A 76 18.42 2.63 0.33
C ALA A 76 19.44 1.76 1.05
N VAL A 77 19.78 2.10 2.29
CA VAL A 77 20.71 1.35 3.15
C VAL A 77 19.99 0.57 4.24
N ALA A 78 18.83 1.04 4.67
CA ALA A 78 17.96 0.32 5.59
C ALA A 78 16.50 0.61 5.27
N ARG A 79 15.64 -0.39 5.42
CA ARG A 79 14.19 -0.23 5.21
C ARG A 79 13.42 -1.17 6.12
N ILE A 80 12.32 -0.68 6.67
CA ILE A 80 11.29 -1.50 7.30
C ILE A 80 9.94 -1.15 6.69
N GLN A 81 9.14 -2.19 6.42
CA GLN A 81 7.77 -2.05 5.94
C GLN A 81 6.86 -2.94 6.76
N ARG A 82 5.76 -2.39 7.24
CA ARG A 82 4.69 -3.13 7.89
C ARG A 82 3.46 -3.15 7.01
N THR A 83 2.96 -4.35 6.73
CA THR A 83 1.84 -4.58 5.80
C THR A 83 0.50 -4.61 6.54
N PRO A 84 -0.63 -4.48 5.82
CA PRO A 84 -1.95 -4.58 6.42
C PRO A 84 -2.23 -5.98 6.99
N CYS A 85 -3.18 -6.04 7.93
CA CYS A 85 -3.80 -7.26 8.42
C CYS A 85 -5.32 -7.13 8.41
N PHE A 86 -6.03 -8.19 8.74
CA PHE A 86 -7.48 -8.15 8.92
C PHE A 86 -7.86 -7.48 10.27
N GLY A 87 -7.33 -6.27 10.53
CA GLY A 87 -7.58 -5.56 11.79
C GLY A 87 -6.93 -4.18 11.82
N ARG A 88 -6.52 -3.75 13.02
CA ARG A 88 -5.91 -2.44 13.26
C ARG A 88 -4.39 -2.55 13.35
N CYS A 89 -3.75 -3.07 12.32
CA CYS A 89 -2.30 -3.12 12.23
C CYS A 89 -1.74 -1.79 11.69
N PRO A 90 -0.63 -1.28 12.24
CA PRO A 90 0.01 -0.10 11.69
C PRO A 90 0.61 -0.43 10.32
N ILE A 91 0.29 0.40 9.32
CA ILE A 91 0.76 0.23 7.95
C ILE A 91 1.68 1.39 7.63
N TYR A 92 2.96 1.10 7.43
CA TYR A 92 3.94 2.12 7.06
C TYR A 92 5.16 1.53 6.36
N THR A 93 5.91 2.41 5.72
CA THR A 93 7.26 2.14 5.21
C THR A 93 8.19 3.23 5.74
N LEU A 94 9.35 2.83 6.25
CA LEU A 94 10.45 3.72 6.63
C LEU A 94 11.68 3.28 5.85
N THR A 95 12.30 4.21 5.13
CA THR A 95 13.50 3.96 4.32
C THR A 95 14.57 4.96 4.72
N VAL A 96 15.77 4.47 4.98
CA VAL A 96 16.96 5.28 5.23
C VAL A 96 17.91 5.15 4.04
N TYR A 97 18.44 6.27 3.56
CA TYR A 97 19.26 6.37 2.39
C TYR A 97 20.73 6.60 2.74
N GLU A 98 21.61 6.35 1.78
CA GLU A 98 23.07 6.50 1.92
C GLU A 98 23.51 7.92 2.32
N ASP A 99 22.75 8.93 1.93
CA ASP A 99 23.00 10.35 2.25
C ASP A 99 22.56 10.74 3.68
N GLY A 100 22.05 9.81 4.47
CA GLY A 100 21.51 10.04 5.81
C GLY A 100 20.10 10.61 5.83
N ARG A 101 19.45 10.77 4.67
CA ARG A 101 18.04 11.11 4.60
C ARG A 101 17.20 9.90 4.94
N ALA A 102 16.11 10.11 5.65
CA ALA A 102 15.09 9.10 5.87
C ALA A 102 13.74 9.58 5.35
N GLU A 103 12.96 8.65 4.82
CA GLU A 103 11.58 8.85 4.39
C GLU A 103 10.68 7.89 5.15
N TYR A 104 9.58 8.42 5.64
CA TYR A 104 8.52 7.65 6.25
C TYR A 104 7.21 7.90 5.53
N PHE A 105 6.51 6.84 5.21
CA PHE A 105 5.17 6.91 4.65
C PHE A 105 4.22 6.05 5.48
N GLY A 106 3.36 6.72 6.26
CA GLY A 106 2.34 6.08 7.07
C GLY A 106 0.99 6.10 6.41
N LYS A 107 0.30 4.96 6.50
CA LYS A 107 -1.10 4.80 6.12
C LYS A 107 -1.94 4.61 7.39
N ASN A 108 -2.93 3.74 7.34
CA ASN A 108 -3.87 3.50 8.42
C ASN A 108 -3.17 2.99 9.69
N PHE A 109 -3.56 3.51 10.84
CA PHE A 109 -3.09 3.11 12.17
C PHE A 109 -1.58 3.29 12.41
N ALA A 110 -0.89 3.94 11.49
CA ALA A 110 0.53 4.26 11.65
C ALA A 110 0.74 5.36 12.71
N PRO A 111 1.89 5.40 13.40
CA PRO A 111 2.22 6.46 14.36
C PRO A 111 2.15 7.86 13.77
N ARG A 112 2.42 8.00 12.48
CA ARG A 112 2.26 9.21 11.67
C ARG A 112 1.59 8.85 10.36
N GLU A 113 0.57 9.60 9.95
CA GLU A 113 -0.06 9.42 8.64
C GLU A 113 0.56 10.38 7.61
N GLY A 114 0.62 9.95 6.35
CA GLY A 114 1.19 10.70 5.25
C GLY A 114 2.71 10.55 5.11
N LYS A 115 3.31 11.48 4.37
CA LYS A 115 4.74 11.50 4.05
C LYS A 115 5.52 12.37 5.02
N TRP A 116 6.65 11.85 5.52
CA TRP A 116 7.54 12.54 6.44
C TRP A 116 8.98 12.31 6.04
N THR A 117 9.85 13.26 6.33
CA THR A 117 11.29 13.17 6.11
C THR A 117 12.05 13.48 7.40
N ALA A 118 13.23 12.90 7.54
CA ALA A 118 14.13 13.16 8.65
C ALA A 118 15.59 13.07 8.20
N ALA A 119 16.47 13.61 9.02
CA ALA A 119 17.91 13.33 8.96
C ALA A 119 18.26 12.27 9.99
N VAL A 120 19.01 11.25 9.58
CA VAL A 120 19.47 10.15 10.40
C VAL A 120 20.99 10.22 10.52
N SER A 121 21.50 10.13 11.74
CA SER A 121 22.94 10.12 11.97
C SER A 121 23.57 8.79 11.57
N LEU A 122 24.84 8.82 11.19
CA LEU A 122 25.63 7.61 10.95
C LEU A 122 25.71 6.72 12.18
N GLU A 123 25.68 7.30 13.37
CA GLU A 123 25.71 6.56 14.63
C GLU A 123 24.49 5.65 14.79
N LEU A 124 23.28 6.12 14.46
CA LEU A 124 22.07 5.29 14.50
C LEU A 124 22.14 4.15 13.48
N MET A 125 22.73 4.40 12.31
CA MET A 125 22.93 3.34 11.30
C MET A 125 23.93 2.29 11.77
N GLU A 126 25.02 2.71 12.44
CA GLU A 126 26.00 1.77 13.00
C GLU A 126 25.37 0.94 14.15
N GLN A 127 24.56 1.56 15.01
CA GLN A 127 23.86 0.82 16.07
C GLN A 127 22.93 -0.25 15.46
N LEU A 128 22.20 0.07 14.39
CA LEU A 128 21.36 -0.90 13.71
C LEU A 128 22.17 -2.07 13.13
N LYS A 129 23.29 -1.79 12.47
CA LYS A 129 24.17 -2.81 11.89
C LYS A 129 24.81 -3.70 12.96
N VAL A 130 25.26 -3.10 14.08
CA VAL A 130 25.81 -3.86 15.21
C VAL A 130 24.76 -4.85 15.71
N PHE A 131 23.54 -4.39 15.94
CA PHE A 131 22.48 -5.26 16.42
C PHE A 131 22.08 -6.33 15.38
N ALA A 132 22.07 -5.99 14.10
CA ALA A 132 21.85 -6.96 13.03
C ALA A 132 22.89 -8.09 13.04
N ASN A 133 24.17 -7.76 13.24
CA ASN A 133 25.24 -8.76 13.37
C ASN A 133 25.09 -9.61 14.63
N GLU A 134 24.71 -9.02 15.77
CA GLU A 134 24.50 -9.74 17.03
C GLU A 134 23.41 -10.81 16.94
N ILE A 135 22.36 -10.57 16.14
CA ILE A 135 21.28 -11.54 15.96
C ILE A 135 21.49 -12.49 14.77
N GLY A 136 22.58 -12.35 14.01
CA GLY A 136 22.85 -13.11 12.80
C GLY A 136 21.86 -12.77 11.66
N TYR A 137 21.50 -11.48 11.49
CA TYR A 137 20.49 -11.05 10.51
C TYR A 137 20.81 -11.47 9.08
N PHE A 138 22.07 -11.44 8.71
CA PHE A 138 22.51 -11.72 7.34
C PHE A 138 22.48 -13.21 6.99
N GLU A 139 22.48 -14.08 8.00
CA GLU A 139 22.36 -15.54 7.89
C GLU A 139 20.92 -16.04 7.97
N LEU A 140 19.95 -15.16 8.28
CA LEU A 140 18.54 -15.52 8.35
C LEU A 140 18.01 -15.97 6.99
N GLU A 141 16.99 -16.82 7.00
CA GLU A 141 16.20 -17.12 5.79
C GLU A 141 15.56 -15.83 5.24
N ASN A 142 15.32 -15.80 3.94
CA ASN A 142 14.72 -14.62 3.31
C ASN A 142 13.23 -14.50 3.62
N VAL A 143 12.56 -15.61 3.91
CA VAL A 143 11.11 -15.64 4.17
C VAL A 143 10.80 -16.56 5.34
N TYR A 144 10.10 -16.01 6.32
CA TYR A 144 9.44 -16.74 7.41
C TYR A 144 7.94 -16.63 7.22
N ASP A 145 7.33 -17.71 6.77
CA ASP A 145 5.90 -17.80 6.50
C ASP A 145 5.41 -19.23 6.74
N LYS A 146 4.09 -19.37 6.87
CA LYS A 146 3.44 -20.66 7.00
C LYS A 146 2.14 -20.64 6.21
N GLU A 147 2.05 -21.48 5.19
CA GLU A 147 0.95 -21.53 4.23
C GLU A 147 -0.45 -21.62 4.88
N ALA A 148 -0.55 -22.25 6.04
CA ALA A 148 -1.82 -22.39 6.75
C ALA A 148 -2.25 -21.15 7.55
N VAL A 149 -1.39 -20.11 7.63
CA VAL A 149 -1.68 -18.89 8.39
C VAL A 149 -2.05 -17.77 7.44
N THR A 150 -3.31 -17.37 7.45
CA THR A 150 -3.85 -16.26 6.65
C THR A 150 -4.10 -15.03 7.53
N ASP A 151 -4.29 -13.87 6.89
CA ASP A 151 -4.74 -12.62 7.53
C ASP A 151 -3.83 -12.03 8.63
N VAL A 152 -2.56 -12.42 8.66
CA VAL A 152 -1.54 -11.81 9.51
C VAL A 152 -0.70 -10.80 8.73
N PRO A 153 -0.23 -9.71 9.37
CA PRO A 153 0.64 -8.76 8.70
C PRO A 153 2.03 -9.34 8.50
N SER A 154 2.74 -8.85 7.49
CA SER A 154 4.17 -9.08 7.36
C SER A 154 4.95 -7.87 7.84
N THR A 155 6.10 -8.11 8.45
CA THR A 155 7.16 -7.11 8.60
C THR A 155 8.27 -7.46 7.63
N ILE A 156 8.67 -6.51 6.81
CA ILE A 156 9.73 -6.69 5.82
C ILE A 156 10.85 -5.75 6.20
N THR A 157 12.01 -6.31 6.46
CA THR A 157 13.22 -5.54 6.78
C THR A 157 14.27 -5.72 5.71
N SER A 158 15.04 -4.68 5.42
CA SER A 158 16.13 -4.75 4.45
C SER A 158 17.31 -3.95 4.95
N LEU A 159 18.51 -4.52 4.85
CA LEU A 159 19.79 -3.88 5.14
C LEU A 159 20.75 -4.06 3.98
N ARG A 160 21.46 -3.01 3.63
CA ARG A 160 22.52 -3.03 2.60
C ARG A 160 23.89 -3.11 3.24
N THR A 161 24.71 -4.00 2.70
CA THR A 161 26.13 -4.13 3.00
C THR A 161 26.95 -3.98 1.72
N GLU A 162 28.25 -4.11 1.81
CA GLU A 162 29.14 -4.17 0.65
C GLU A 162 28.86 -5.41 -0.24
N GLU A 163 28.32 -6.48 0.35
CA GLU A 163 27.98 -7.73 -0.34
C GLU A 163 26.65 -7.66 -1.09
N GLY A 164 25.80 -6.69 -0.77
CA GLY A 164 24.50 -6.48 -1.38
C GLY A 164 23.39 -6.12 -0.41
N LEU A 165 22.16 -6.25 -0.88
CA LEU A 165 20.96 -6.03 -0.08
C LEU A 165 20.47 -7.36 0.50
N LYS A 166 20.38 -7.44 1.82
CA LYS A 166 19.66 -8.53 2.49
C LYS A 166 18.27 -8.06 2.85
N THR A 167 17.26 -8.80 2.41
CA THR A 167 15.86 -8.61 2.77
C THR A 167 15.33 -9.82 3.52
N VAL A 168 14.55 -9.60 4.55
CA VAL A 168 13.87 -10.65 5.32
C VAL A 168 12.38 -10.30 5.42
N VAL A 169 11.53 -11.23 5.01
CA VAL A 169 10.08 -11.16 5.16
C VAL A 169 9.67 -12.01 6.36
N ASN A 170 9.17 -11.36 7.39
CA ASN A 170 8.63 -12.01 8.59
C ASN A 170 7.11 -11.90 8.57
N ARG A 171 6.44 -13.01 8.32
CA ARG A 171 5.00 -13.14 8.45
C ARG A 171 4.61 -14.04 9.60
N PHE A 172 5.32 -15.16 9.78
CA PHE A 172 4.98 -16.13 10.82
C PHE A 172 6.21 -17.00 11.18
N ASP A 173 6.35 -17.31 12.48
CA ASP A 173 7.31 -18.28 13.02
C ASP A 173 8.79 -17.94 12.79
N ALA A 174 9.12 -16.64 12.71
CA ALA A 174 10.49 -16.20 12.63
C ALA A 174 11.25 -16.38 13.97
N PRO A 175 12.58 -16.44 13.97
CA PRO A 175 13.37 -16.44 15.19
C PRO A 175 13.13 -15.20 16.05
N GLU A 176 13.17 -15.36 17.38
CA GLU A 176 12.99 -14.26 18.35
C GLU A 176 13.94 -13.08 18.08
N GLY A 177 15.17 -13.35 17.64
CA GLY A 177 16.13 -12.32 17.27
C GLY A 177 15.60 -11.37 16.21
N LEU A 178 14.86 -11.87 15.20
CA LEU A 178 14.27 -11.02 14.15
C LEU A 178 13.19 -10.12 14.71
N TYR A 179 12.28 -10.61 15.57
CA TYR A 179 11.28 -9.77 16.21
C TYR A 179 11.90 -8.64 17.05
N ARG A 180 12.97 -8.95 17.77
CA ARG A 180 13.72 -7.96 18.53
C ARG A 180 14.40 -6.93 17.63
N PHE A 181 14.92 -7.37 16.49
CA PHE A 181 15.51 -6.48 15.48
C PHE A 181 14.47 -5.51 14.90
N GLU A 182 13.30 -5.99 14.55
CA GLU A 182 12.20 -5.17 14.04
C GLU A 182 11.75 -4.10 15.05
N GLN A 183 11.65 -4.46 16.32
CA GLN A 183 11.34 -3.52 17.39
C GLN A 183 12.45 -2.48 17.58
N TYR A 184 13.70 -2.93 17.58
CA TYR A 184 14.86 -2.04 17.72
C TYR A 184 14.97 -1.06 16.54
N PHE A 185 14.68 -1.53 15.32
CA PHE A 185 14.60 -0.67 14.14
C PHE A 185 13.59 0.47 14.36
N ASP A 186 12.40 0.12 14.81
CA ASP A 186 11.38 1.13 15.11
C ASP A 186 11.82 2.07 16.24
N GLU A 187 12.41 1.57 17.33
CA GLU A 187 12.88 2.38 18.43
C GLU A 187 13.94 3.39 18.00
N LEU A 188 14.88 2.99 17.15
CA LEU A 188 15.93 3.88 16.65
C LEU A 188 15.36 5.01 15.77
N PHE A 189 14.50 4.67 14.83
CA PHE A 189 14.13 5.62 13.78
C PHE A 189 12.79 6.33 14.01
N MET A 190 11.87 5.76 14.80
CA MET A 190 10.63 6.47 15.11
C MET A 190 10.83 7.69 16.02
N ASN A 191 11.93 7.74 16.76
CA ASN A 191 12.23 8.79 17.71
C ASN A 191 13.10 9.94 17.16
N VAL A 192 13.51 9.88 15.87
CA VAL A 192 14.20 11.00 15.24
C VAL A 192 13.23 12.17 14.97
N GLU A 193 13.78 13.34 14.70
CA GLU A 193 12.96 14.53 14.40
C GLU A 193 12.39 14.43 12.97
N TRP A 194 11.12 14.10 12.87
CA TRP A 194 10.39 13.98 11.61
C TRP A 194 9.71 15.27 11.22
N VAL A 195 9.91 15.69 9.98
CA VAL A 195 9.25 16.85 9.36
C VAL A 195 8.23 16.37 8.33
N SER A 196 7.00 16.86 8.41
CA SER A 196 5.98 16.52 7.41
C SER A 196 6.39 17.02 6.03
N ALA A 197 6.38 16.14 5.04
CA ALA A 197 6.69 16.48 3.65
C ALA A 197 5.52 17.17 2.92
N GLY A 198 4.40 17.43 3.62
CA GLY A 198 3.18 17.97 3.01
C GLY A 198 2.36 16.88 2.30
N THR A 199 1.10 17.16 2.09
CA THR A 199 0.23 16.41 1.16
C THR A 199 0.29 17.12 -0.18
N GLU A 200 0.92 16.49 -1.19
CA GLU A 200 0.68 16.88 -2.59
C GLU A 200 -0.73 16.46 -3.03
#